data_4bfefc41a927e432f4e9663aba54d261
#
_entry.id   4bfefc41a927e432f4e9663aba54d261
#
_cell.length_a   1.000
_cell.length_b   1.000
_cell.length_c   1.000
_cell.angle_alpha   90.00
_cell.angle_beta   90.00
_cell.angle_gamma   90.00
#
_symmetry.space_group_name_H-M   'P 1'
#
loop_
_entity.id
_entity.type
_entity.pdbx_description
1 polymer ?
#
loop_
_entity_poly.entity_id
_entity_poly.type
_entity_poly.pdbx_seq_one_letter_code
_entity_poly.pdbx_strand_id
1 'polypeptide(L)' 'MTDAAPNYRCLNCGYEYDEAEGCPDLDIPPGTKWEDLPEDFLCPQCGSDKRDFELRD' A
#
# COMPACT_ATOMS: atom_id res chain seq x y z
N MET A 1 -9.27 14.06 15.28
CA MET A 1 -9.13 13.74 14.95
C MET A 1 -9.10 12.96 13.91
N THR A 2 -8.62 12.74 13.28
CA THR A 2 -8.85 12.12 12.31
C THR A 2 -8.38 10.84 12.29
N ASP A 3 -8.96 9.95 11.95
CA ASP A 3 -8.60 8.73 11.86
C ASP A 3 -8.25 8.37 10.52
N ALA A 4 -7.36 8.96 9.90
CA ALA A 4 -6.91 8.63 8.60
C ALA A 4 -6.36 7.25 8.58
N ALA A 5 -6.62 6.48 7.57
CA ALA A 5 -6.06 5.16 7.43
C ALA A 5 -4.55 5.26 7.30
N PRO A 6 -3.81 4.28 7.80
CA PRO A 6 -2.36 4.34 7.68
C PRO A 6 -1.90 4.20 6.24
N ASN A 7 -0.80 4.82 5.92
CA ASN A 7 -0.21 4.72 4.61
C ASN A 7 1.05 3.87 4.70
N TYR A 8 1.33 3.12 3.66
CA TYR A 8 2.54 2.32 3.59
C TYR A 8 3.38 2.83 2.43
N ARG A 9 4.64 3.11 2.69
CA ARG A 9 5.50 3.72 1.69
C ARG A 9 6.53 2.73 1.21
N CYS A 10 6.70 2.63 -0.10
CA CYS A 10 7.74 1.80 -0.68
C CYS A 10 9.08 2.46 -0.46
N LEU A 11 10.00 1.76 0.20
CA LEU A 11 11.30 2.33 0.50
C LEU A 11 12.20 2.37 -0.73
N ASN A 12 11.78 1.73 -1.80
CA ASN A 12 12.60 1.67 -3.00
C ASN A 12 12.28 2.80 -3.97
N CYS A 13 11.02 3.10 -4.20
CA CYS A 13 10.66 4.13 -5.17
C CYS A 13 9.82 5.26 -4.59
N GLY A 14 9.34 5.11 -3.36
CA GLY A 14 8.54 6.16 -2.75
C GLY A 14 7.05 6.09 -3.01
N TYR A 15 6.58 5.01 -3.65
CA TYR A 15 5.15 4.85 -3.86
C TYR A 15 4.45 4.73 -2.50
N GLU A 16 3.29 5.34 -2.36
CA GLU A 16 2.55 5.26 -1.11
C GLU A 16 1.23 4.54 -1.33
N TYR A 17 0.99 3.52 -0.57
CA TYR A 17 -0.28 2.79 -0.61
C TYR A 17 -1.17 3.33 0.49
N ASP A 18 -2.35 3.80 0.11
CA ASP A 18 -3.29 4.35 1.07
C ASP A 18 -4.44 3.36 1.18
N GLU A 19 -4.67 2.82 2.35
CA GLU A 19 -5.71 1.82 2.53
C GLU A 19 -7.08 2.39 2.18
N ALA A 20 -7.28 3.66 2.40
CA ALA A 20 -8.57 4.27 2.11
C ALA A 20 -8.83 4.38 0.61
N GLU A 21 -7.77 4.49 -0.18
CA GLU A 21 -7.94 4.62 -1.63
C GLU A 21 -7.75 3.33 -2.38
N GLY A 22 -7.05 2.39 -1.79
CA GLY A 22 -6.74 1.15 -2.47
C GLY A 22 -5.71 1.36 -3.55
N CYS A 23 -5.67 0.46 -4.51
CA CYS A 23 -4.74 0.56 -5.63
C CYS A 23 -5.43 0.11 -6.90
N PRO A 24 -6.03 1.03 -7.62
CA PRO A 24 -6.77 0.66 -8.82
C PRO A 24 -5.90 0.02 -9.90
N ASP A 25 -4.60 0.33 -9.90
CA ASP A 25 -3.70 -0.28 -10.89
C ASP A 25 -3.61 -1.77 -10.69
N LEU A 26 -3.88 -2.28 -9.50
CA LEU A 26 -3.80 -3.69 -9.20
C LEU A 26 -5.17 -4.27 -8.85
N ASP A 27 -6.24 -3.54 -9.20
CA ASP A 27 -7.60 -3.98 -8.93
C ASP A 27 -7.86 -4.15 -7.44
N ILE A 28 -7.23 -3.36 -6.62
CA ILE A 28 -7.43 -3.39 -5.19
C ILE A 28 -8.42 -2.29 -4.83
N PRO A 29 -9.60 -2.64 -4.33
CA PRO A 29 -10.64 -1.65 -4.08
C PRO A 29 -10.30 -0.77 -2.89
N PRO A 30 -10.91 0.42 -2.80
CA PRO A 30 -10.71 1.30 -1.66
C PRO A 30 -11.16 0.60 -0.39
N GLY A 31 -10.47 0.83 0.69
CA GLY A 31 -10.79 0.22 1.95
C GLY A 31 -10.10 -1.10 2.20
N THR A 32 -9.24 -1.54 1.31
CA THR A 32 -8.50 -2.79 1.49
C THR A 32 -7.35 -2.53 2.45
N LYS A 33 -7.32 -3.25 3.56
CA LYS A 33 -6.26 -3.08 4.53
C LYS A 33 -4.99 -3.72 4.04
N TRP A 34 -3.86 -3.22 4.55
CA TRP A 34 -2.56 -3.75 4.16
C TRP A 34 -2.47 -5.25 4.42
N GLU A 35 -3.02 -5.68 5.55
CA GLU A 35 -2.93 -7.09 5.89
C GLU A 35 -3.84 -7.94 5.02
N ASP A 36 -4.79 -7.34 4.33
CA ASP A 36 -5.65 -8.08 3.42
C ASP A 36 -5.06 -8.20 2.03
N LEU A 37 -3.95 -7.55 1.76
CA LEU A 37 -3.31 -7.66 0.47
C LEU A 37 -2.66 -9.03 0.32
N PRO A 38 -2.60 -9.56 -0.90
CA PRO A 38 -1.98 -10.87 -1.10
C PRO A 38 -0.50 -10.82 -0.77
N GLU A 39 0.08 -11.97 -0.47
CA GLU A 39 1.48 -12.01 -0.14
C GLU A 39 2.33 -11.67 -1.33
N ASP A 40 1.82 -11.87 -2.53
CA ASP A 40 2.59 -11.54 -3.72
C ASP A 40 2.29 -10.14 -4.21
N PHE A 41 1.74 -9.27 -3.36
CA PHE A 41 1.53 -7.87 -3.72
C PHE A 41 2.87 -7.24 -4.05
N LEU A 42 2.94 -6.54 -5.17
CA LEU A 42 4.15 -5.86 -5.58
C LEU A 42 3.86 -4.41 -5.82
N CYS A 43 4.86 -3.57 -5.60
CA CYS A 43 4.71 -2.14 -5.83
C CYS A 43 4.38 -1.90 -7.30
N PRO A 44 3.33 -1.15 -7.60
CA PRO A 44 2.95 -0.92 -9.00
C PRO A 44 3.93 -0.05 -9.77
N GLN A 45 4.86 0.59 -9.07
CA GLN A 45 5.81 1.44 -9.75
C GLN A 45 7.16 0.77 -9.94
N CYS A 46 7.67 0.06 -8.96
CA CYS A 46 9.00 -0.51 -9.06
C CYS A 46 9.02 -2.02 -8.90
N GLY A 47 7.91 -2.62 -8.51
CA GLY A 47 7.86 -4.07 -8.36
C GLY A 47 8.45 -4.62 -7.08
N SER A 48 8.69 -3.77 -6.08
CA SER A 48 9.24 -4.24 -4.82
C SER A 48 8.21 -5.03 -4.03
N ASP A 49 8.67 -5.90 -3.16
CA ASP A 49 7.81 -6.72 -2.35
C ASP A 49 7.20 -5.95 -1.22
N LYS A 50 6.26 -6.54 -0.51
CA LYS A 50 5.67 -5.93 0.66
C LYS A 50 6.72 -5.64 1.72
N ARG A 51 7.80 -6.41 1.76
CA ARG A 51 8.84 -6.20 2.76
C ARG A 51 9.58 -4.89 2.55
N ASP A 52 9.49 -4.32 1.37
CA ASP A 52 10.15 -3.05 1.10
C ASP A 52 9.25 -1.88 1.42
N PHE A 53 8.11 -2.13 2.05
CA PHE A 53 7.20 -1.06 2.44
C PHE A 53 7.29 -0.82 3.94
N GLU A 54 7.07 0.43 4.34
CA GLU A 54 7.15 0.82 5.73
C GLU A 54 5.87 1.54 6.10
N LEU A 55 5.32 1.25 7.26
CA LEU A 55 4.13 1.93 7.73
C LEU A 55 4.44 3.39 8.02
N ARG A 56 3.67 4.27 7.47
CA ARG A 56 3.81 5.68 7.76
C ARG A 56 2.49 6.17 8.30
N ASP A 57 2.52 6.71 9.46
CA ASP A 57 1.34 7.14 10.09
C ASP A 57 1.16 8.56 10.02
#